data_5186ad709f3b9470e6931bea196ab14c
#
_entry.id   5186ad709f3b9470e6931bea196ab14c
#
_cell.length_a   1.000
_cell.length_b   1.000
_cell.length_c   1.000
_cell.angle_alpha   90.00
_cell.angle_beta   90.00
_cell.angle_gamma   90.00
#
_symmetry.space_group_name_H-M   'P 1'
#
loop_
_entity.id
_entity.type
_entity.pdbx_description
1 polymer ?
#
loop_
_entity_poly.entity_id
_entity_poly.type
_entity_poly.pdbx_seq_one_letter_code
_entity_poly.pdbx_strand_id
1 'polypeptide(L)'
;MTEQKASQTRLIRLGQILRVFMEKNRVSTTWLSEYFQTTPRTIQRDLLLLKESGFPLHEIQKGLYELNKDLVKNLEIFDDTELSLVVALKGLVGQLGEPFKKAADGVLDHLYDCITTMPVFVRIDDPVPLDNHLLSHAVKAIQEKKRVAFKYRSDHSIHAVNLEPYKVVYFGGFWYLVGNDTAVKIVKRYALDKISEFKLTKSGFKAIPANLDSILQGSSTIWFSETKALEVVVQVDAECADYFKRRKMFPTQEIIEEKPDGSLIVSYRVGYYEAIKNMLKSWIPHVTILEPKELKRSMIEDAKTWILMHEN
;
A
#
# COMPACT_ATOMS: atom_id res chain seq x y z
N MET A 1 9.27 37.91 6.05
CA MET A 1 8.09 37.42 5.28
C MET A 1 8.18 37.65 3.77
N THR A 2 8.84 38.65 3.28
CA THR A 2 8.96 39.00 1.84
C THR A 2 9.93 38.09 1.07
N GLU A 3 11.07 37.70 1.63
CA GLU A 3 12.09 36.88 0.96
C GLU A 3 11.65 35.42 0.77
N GLN A 4 10.97 34.86 1.74
CA GLN A 4 10.47 33.49 1.70
C GLN A 4 9.38 33.32 0.63
N LYS A 5 8.53 34.35 0.44
CA LYS A 5 7.48 34.37 -0.58
C LYS A 5 8.06 34.55 -2.00
N ALA A 6 9.13 35.36 -2.13
CA ALA A 6 9.84 35.54 -3.40
C ALA A 6 10.62 34.30 -3.82
N SER A 7 11.24 33.59 -2.88
CA SER A 7 11.92 32.30 -3.10
C SER A 7 10.96 31.20 -3.53
N GLN A 8 9.80 31.12 -2.89
CA GLN A 8 8.76 30.15 -3.22
C GLN A 8 8.18 30.38 -4.62
N THR A 9 7.96 31.64 -5.00
CA THR A 9 7.52 32.01 -6.36
C THR A 9 8.57 31.68 -7.41
N ARG A 10 9.87 31.85 -7.09
CA ARG A 10 10.96 31.49 -7.98
C ARG A 10 11.07 29.99 -8.20
N LEU A 11 10.96 29.19 -7.14
CA LEU A 11 11.02 27.72 -7.23
C LEU A 11 9.88 27.18 -8.11
N ILE A 12 8.66 27.66 -7.93
CA ILE A 12 7.51 27.31 -8.77
C ILE A 12 7.78 27.66 -10.23
N ARG A 13 8.32 28.85 -10.52
CA ARG A 13 8.63 29.27 -11.88
C ARG A 13 9.71 28.40 -12.52
N LEU A 14 10.77 28.01 -11.80
CA LEU A 14 11.80 27.11 -12.29
C LEU A 14 11.22 25.75 -12.71
N GLY A 15 10.36 25.16 -11.86
CA GLY A 15 9.64 23.92 -12.19
C GLY A 15 8.75 24.07 -13.44
N GLN A 16 8.05 25.18 -13.57
CA GLN A 16 7.21 25.46 -14.75
C GLN A 16 8.05 25.70 -16.03
N ILE A 17 9.22 26.34 -15.92
CA ILE A 17 10.15 26.49 -17.04
C ILE A 17 10.63 25.11 -17.53
N LEU A 18 11.02 24.21 -16.63
CA LEU A 18 11.41 22.86 -16.99
C LEU A 18 10.27 22.12 -17.68
N ARG A 19 9.04 22.22 -17.18
CA ARG A 19 7.87 21.64 -17.82
C ARG A 19 7.67 22.14 -19.24
N VAL A 20 7.82 23.44 -19.47
CA VAL A 20 7.72 24.03 -20.82
C VAL A 20 8.79 23.44 -21.75
N PHE A 21 10.03 23.23 -21.28
CA PHE A 21 11.09 22.61 -22.07
C PHE A 21 10.83 21.11 -22.32
N MET A 22 10.18 20.41 -21.40
CA MET A 22 9.76 19.03 -21.64
C MET A 22 8.68 18.92 -22.72
N GLU A 23 7.78 19.90 -22.80
CA GLU A 23 6.72 19.95 -23.82
C GLU A 23 7.24 20.50 -25.16
N LYS A 24 8.10 21.52 -25.14
CA LYS A 24 8.63 22.19 -26.32
C LYS A 24 10.15 21.99 -26.43
N ASN A 25 10.62 21.59 -27.60
CA ASN A 25 12.05 21.32 -27.79
C ASN A 25 12.89 22.61 -27.71
N ARG A 26 12.37 23.76 -28.22
CA ARG A 26 13.07 25.04 -28.29
C ARG A 26 12.19 26.16 -27.77
N VAL A 27 12.75 26.98 -26.90
CA VAL A 27 12.00 28.08 -26.27
C VAL A 27 12.88 29.33 -26.19
N SER A 28 12.31 30.49 -26.55
CA SER A 28 13.04 31.78 -26.46
C SER A 28 12.83 32.44 -25.10
N THR A 29 13.83 33.21 -24.66
CA THR A 29 13.73 34.01 -23.44
C THR A 29 12.61 35.06 -23.53
N THR A 30 12.35 35.60 -24.72
CA THR A 30 11.24 36.51 -24.96
C THR A 30 9.91 35.83 -24.72
N TRP A 31 9.69 34.67 -25.32
CA TRP A 31 8.47 33.92 -25.13
C TRP A 31 8.25 33.51 -23.65
N LEU A 32 9.30 33.04 -22.96
CA LEU A 32 9.23 32.72 -21.53
C LEU A 32 8.90 33.96 -20.68
N SER A 33 9.48 35.11 -21.02
CA SER A 33 9.21 36.34 -20.26
C SER A 33 7.77 36.83 -20.40
N GLU A 34 7.17 36.68 -21.58
CA GLU A 34 5.75 36.96 -21.82
C GLU A 34 4.85 35.92 -21.12
N TYR A 35 5.16 34.64 -21.26
CA TYR A 35 4.37 33.55 -20.66
C TYR A 35 4.30 33.64 -19.13
N PHE A 36 5.44 33.95 -18.48
CA PHE A 36 5.52 34.09 -17.02
C PHE A 36 5.30 35.52 -16.51
N GLN A 37 4.94 36.46 -17.39
CA GLN A 37 4.72 37.87 -17.05
C GLN A 37 5.88 38.45 -16.23
N THR A 38 7.12 38.21 -16.68
CA THR A 38 8.34 38.64 -16.00
C THR A 38 9.33 39.29 -17.00
N THR A 39 10.49 39.75 -16.53
CA THR A 39 11.47 40.37 -17.41
C THR A 39 12.38 39.31 -18.07
N PRO A 40 12.89 39.56 -19.30
CA PRO A 40 13.87 38.65 -19.92
C PRO A 40 15.11 38.42 -19.06
N ARG A 41 15.53 39.43 -18.29
CA ARG A 41 16.65 39.33 -17.34
C ARG A 41 16.38 38.34 -16.20
N THR A 42 15.12 38.27 -15.72
CA THR A 42 14.72 37.28 -14.72
C THR A 42 14.76 35.89 -15.29
N ILE A 43 14.24 35.70 -16.51
CA ILE A 43 14.28 34.40 -17.21
C ILE A 43 15.73 33.95 -17.46
N GLN A 44 16.61 34.84 -17.90
CA GLN A 44 18.03 34.52 -18.10
C GLN A 44 18.71 34.03 -16.81
N ARG A 45 18.40 34.67 -15.68
CA ARG A 45 18.91 34.23 -14.37
C ARG A 45 18.36 32.87 -13.95
N ASP A 46 17.11 32.61 -14.26
CA ASP A 46 16.47 31.32 -13.96
C ASP A 46 17.04 30.21 -14.85
N LEU A 47 17.25 30.47 -16.15
CA LEU A 47 17.88 29.52 -17.08
C LEU A 47 19.36 29.27 -16.72
N LEU A 48 20.08 30.28 -16.27
CA LEU A 48 21.45 30.13 -15.80
C LEU A 48 21.48 29.24 -14.54
N LEU A 49 20.59 29.47 -13.59
CA LEU A 49 20.48 28.64 -12.40
C LEU A 49 20.17 27.19 -12.73
N LEU A 50 19.23 26.92 -13.64
CA LEU A 50 18.93 25.58 -14.09
C LEU A 50 20.17 24.92 -14.73
N LYS A 51 20.92 25.65 -15.54
CA LYS A 51 22.17 25.15 -16.15
C LYS A 51 23.24 24.86 -15.09
N GLU A 52 23.42 25.75 -14.10
CA GLU A 52 24.35 25.56 -12.98
C GLU A 52 23.91 24.41 -12.07
N SER A 53 22.62 24.11 -12.01
CA SER A 53 22.06 22.95 -11.29
C SER A 53 22.16 21.64 -12.06
N GLY A 54 22.85 21.62 -13.22
CA GLY A 54 23.12 20.41 -13.98
C GLY A 54 22.13 20.10 -15.11
N PHE A 55 21.07 20.90 -15.29
CA PHE A 55 20.16 20.67 -16.40
C PHE A 55 20.83 20.98 -17.74
N PRO A 56 20.78 20.07 -18.75
CA PRO A 56 21.46 20.20 -20.03
C PRO A 56 20.74 21.18 -20.96
N LEU A 57 20.75 22.46 -20.56
CA LEU A 57 20.22 23.57 -21.33
C LEU A 57 21.32 24.21 -22.19
N HIS A 58 21.09 24.26 -23.49
CA HIS A 58 22.00 24.87 -24.44
C HIS A 58 21.37 26.09 -25.12
N GLU A 59 22.10 27.17 -25.20
CA GLU A 59 21.71 28.31 -26.03
C GLU A 59 22.16 28.04 -27.47
N ILE A 60 21.19 27.78 -28.36
CA ILE A 60 21.42 27.47 -29.76
C ILE A 60 21.70 28.76 -30.55
N GLN A 61 20.97 29.81 -30.21
CA GLN A 61 21.09 31.14 -30.77
C GLN A 61 20.82 32.15 -29.65
N LYS A 62 21.22 33.40 -29.79
CA LYS A 62 21.03 34.43 -28.77
C LYS A 62 19.60 34.48 -28.29
N GLY A 63 19.38 34.10 -27.05
CA GLY A 63 18.09 34.08 -26.40
C GLY A 63 17.18 32.90 -26.78
N LEU A 64 17.64 31.91 -27.57
CA LEU A 64 16.91 30.69 -27.89
C LEU A 64 17.60 29.48 -27.24
N TYR A 65 16.90 28.81 -26.37
CA TYR A 65 17.40 27.66 -25.60
C TYR A 65 16.74 26.37 -26.01
N GLU A 66 17.50 25.28 -25.93
CA GLU A 66 17.06 23.91 -26.12
C GLU A 66 17.48 23.07 -24.92
N LEU A 67 16.56 22.23 -24.44
CA LEU A 67 16.85 21.21 -23.45
C LEU A 67 17.22 19.91 -24.18
N ASN A 68 18.44 19.41 -23.94
CA ASN A 68 18.82 18.10 -24.47
C ASN A 68 18.11 17.01 -23.63
N LYS A 69 16.97 16.53 -24.12
CA LYS A 69 16.13 15.55 -23.44
C LYS A 69 16.83 14.20 -23.26
N ASP A 70 17.73 13.84 -24.13
CA ASP A 70 18.48 12.59 -24.03
C ASP A 70 19.51 12.65 -22.90
N LEU A 71 20.10 13.83 -22.67
CA LEU A 71 20.95 14.06 -21.48
C LEU A 71 20.14 14.23 -20.20
N VAL A 72 18.90 14.74 -20.27
CA VAL A 72 17.99 14.75 -19.10
C VAL A 72 17.64 13.34 -18.66
N LYS A 73 17.45 12.42 -19.62
CA LYS A 73 17.25 10.99 -19.33
C LYS A 73 18.47 10.35 -18.68
N ASN A 74 19.66 10.86 -18.95
CA ASN A 74 20.94 10.39 -18.40
C ASN A 74 21.40 11.21 -17.18
N LEU A 75 20.62 12.20 -16.71
CA LEU A 75 20.86 12.76 -15.41
C LEU A 75 20.60 11.64 -14.40
N GLU A 76 21.63 11.23 -13.69
CA GLU A 76 21.54 10.33 -12.54
C GLU A 76 20.83 11.05 -11.40
N ILE A 77 19.54 11.41 -11.63
CA ILE A 77 18.68 12.03 -10.61
C ILE A 77 18.41 11.03 -9.51
N PHE A 78 18.46 9.73 -9.84
CA PHE A 78 18.26 8.62 -8.94
C PHE A 78 19.40 7.63 -9.07
N ASP A 79 19.90 7.13 -7.95
CA ASP A 79 20.81 5.99 -7.95
C ASP A 79 20.05 4.66 -8.20
N ASP A 80 20.79 3.57 -8.42
CA ASP A 80 20.21 2.25 -8.69
C ASP A 80 19.26 1.78 -7.59
N THR A 81 19.52 2.16 -6.34
CA THR A 81 18.69 1.82 -5.17
C THR A 81 17.38 2.59 -5.20
N GLU A 82 17.45 3.89 -5.51
CA GLU A 82 16.28 4.77 -5.64
C GLU A 82 15.41 4.35 -6.82
N LEU A 83 15.99 4.04 -7.98
CA LEU A 83 15.25 3.50 -9.13
C LEU A 83 14.61 2.14 -8.82
N SER A 84 15.33 1.25 -8.14
CA SER A 84 14.77 -0.04 -7.68
C SER A 84 13.57 0.15 -6.74
N LEU A 85 13.65 1.15 -5.85
CA LEU A 85 12.53 1.53 -4.99
C LEU A 85 11.33 2.02 -5.78
N VAL A 86 11.54 2.86 -6.80
CA VAL A 86 10.45 3.37 -7.66
C VAL A 86 9.77 2.22 -8.43
N VAL A 87 10.56 1.26 -8.96
CA VAL A 87 10.03 0.04 -9.60
C VAL A 87 9.20 -0.78 -8.62
N ALA A 88 9.70 -0.98 -7.40
CA ALA A 88 8.99 -1.72 -6.35
C ALA A 88 7.69 -1.01 -5.96
N LEU A 89 7.72 0.30 -5.78
CA LEU A 89 6.53 1.12 -5.49
C LEU A 89 5.51 1.04 -6.62
N LYS A 90 5.93 1.11 -7.90
CA LYS A 90 5.04 0.96 -9.04
C LYS A 90 4.35 -0.40 -9.04
N GLY A 91 5.10 -1.49 -8.80
CA GLY A 91 4.56 -2.83 -8.64
C GLY A 91 3.55 -2.92 -7.49
N LEU A 92 3.86 -2.33 -6.34
CA LEU A 92 3.04 -2.32 -5.16
C LEU A 92 1.75 -1.51 -5.35
N VAL A 93 1.85 -0.33 -5.98
CA VAL A 93 0.69 0.53 -6.26
C VAL A 93 -0.23 -0.10 -7.31
N GLY A 94 0.32 -0.82 -8.30
CA GLY A 94 -0.47 -1.58 -9.26
C GLY A 94 -1.44 -2.58 -8.63
N GLN A 95 -1.12 -3.09 -7.44
CA GLN A 95 -1.93 -4.05 -6.69
C GLN A 95 -3.02 -3.41 -5.82
N LEU A 96 -2.92 -2.12 -5.56
CA LEU A 96 -3.97 -1.41 -4.83
C LEU A 96 -5.24 -1.22 -5.67
N GLY A 97 -5.21 -1.60 -6.96
CA GLY A 97 -6.32 -1.50 -7.90
C GLY A 97 -6.19 -0.33 -8.89
N GLU A 98 -7.02 -0.36 -9.95
CA GLU A 98 -6.97 0.58 -11.08
C GLU A 98 -6.88 2.08 -10.72
N PRO A 99 -7.57 2.60 -9.67
CA PRO A 99 -7.46 4.01 -9.33
C PRO A 99 -6.07 4.45 -8.93
N PHE A 100 -5.43 3.62 -8.13
CA PHE A 100 -4.08 3.89 -7.63
C PHE A 100 -3.04 3.69 -8.74
N LYS A 101 -3.23 2.65 -9.58
CA LYS A 101 -2.40 2.40 -10.74
C LYS A 101 -2.41 3.59 -11.70
N LYS A 102 -3.59 4.10 -12.09
CA LYS A 102 -3.69 5.29 -12.96
C LYS A 102 -3.06 6.53 -12.34
N ALA A 103 -3.24 6.74 -11.02
CA ALA A 103 -2.61 7.85 -10.33
C ALA A 103 -1.08 7.72 -10.30
N ALA A 104 -0.56 6.51 -10.05
CA ALA A 104 0.87 6.24 -10.08
C ALA A 104 1.46 6.37 -11.48
N ASP A 105 0.80 5.85 -12.50
CA ASP A 105 1.23 6.00 -13.89
C ASP A 105 1.34 7.48 -14.25
N GLY A 106 0.35 8.31 -13.90
CA GLY A 106 0.40 9.75 -14.15
C GLY A 106 1.54 10.48 -13.42
N VAL A 107 1.96 9.99 -12.25
CA VAL A 107 3.11 10.56 -11.52
C VAL A 107 4.44 10.03 -12.06
N LEU A 108 4.48 8.74 -12.43
CA LEU A 108 5.70 8.02 -12.79
C LEU A 108 6.00 8.00 -14.29
N ASP A 109 5.06 8.43 -15.16
CA ASP A 109 5.25 8.46 -16.61
C ASP A 109 6.50 9.25 -17.03
N HIS A 110 6.87 10.28 -16.25
CA HIS A 110 8.09 11.05 -16.48
C HIS A 110 9.38 10.29 -16.16
N LEU A 111 9.28 9.18 -15.40
CA LEU A 111 10.40 8.31 -15.04
C LEU A 111 10.40 7.00 -15.83
N TYR A 112 9.45 6.83 -16.74
CA TYR A 112 9.16 5.56 -17.41
C TYR A 112 10.39 4.95 -18.12
N ASP A 113 11.13 5.77 -18.84
CA ASP A 113 12.32 5.29 -19.59
C ASP A 113 13.44 4.80 -18.64
N CYS A 114 13.60 5.42 -17.48
CA CYS A 114 14.58 4.99 -16.46
C CYS A 114 14.13 3.70 -15.75
N ILE A 115 12.82 3.58 -15.50
CA ILE A 115 12.23 2.43 -14.77
C ILE A 115 12.27 1.17 -15.63
N THR A 116 12.01 1.28 -16.95
CA THR A 116 11.92 0.11 -17.85
C THR A 116 13.27 -0.56 -18.12
N THR A 117 14.39 0.14 -17.93
CA THR A 117 15.74 -0.40 -18.10
C THR A 117 16.27 -1.10 -16.84
N MET A 118 15.64 -0.92 -15.68
CA MET A 118 16.08 -1.54 -14.44
C MET A 118 15.83 -3.05 -14.42
N PRO A 119 16.83 -3.89 -14.11
CA PRO A 119 16.69 -5.36 -14.03
C PRO A 119 16.02 -5.80 -12.72
N VAL A 120 14.98 -5.09 -12.29
CA VAL A 120 14.23 -5.37 -11.06
C VAL A 120 12.80 -5.70 -11.42
N PHE A 121 12.32 -6.84 -10.93
CA PHE A 121 10.94 -7.28 -11.09
C PHE A 121 10.30 -7.55 -9.73
N VAL A 122 9.16 -6.91 -9.47
CA VAL A 122 8.38 -7.11 -8.24
C VAL A 122 7.00 -7.65 -8.64
N ARG A 123 6.69 -8.85 -8.19
CA ARG A 123 5.36 -9.45 -8.32
C ARG A 123 4.77 -9.66 -6.93
N ILE A 124 3.62 -9.16 -6.74
CA ILE A 124 2.77 -9.41 -5.58
C ILE A 124 1.42 -9.93 -6.14
N ASP A 125 0.46 -10.34 -5.30
CA ASP A 125 -0.80 -10.95 -5.75
C ASP A 125 -1.68 -10.00 -6.61
N ASP A 126 -2.49 -10.56 -7.50
CA ASP A 126 -3.41 -9.78 -8.33
C ASP A 126 -4.48 -9.10 -7.46
N PRO A 127 -4.75 -7.80 -7.66
CA PRO A 127 -5.73 -7.08 -6.85
C PRO A 127 -7.16 -7.49 -7.19
N VAL A 128 -8.00 -7.54 -6.18
CA VAL A 128 -9.44 -7.62 -6.39
C VAL A 128 -9.95 -6.27 -6.91
N PRO A 129 -10.83 -6.26 -7.92
CA PRO A 129 -11.39 -5.02 -8.45
C PRO A 129 -11.97 -4.14 -7.34
N LEU A 130 -11.60 -2.87 -7.33
CA LEU A 130 -12.06 -1.88 -6.36
C LEU A 130 -12.97 -0.86 -7.05
N ASP A 131 -14.17 -0.68 -6.50
CA ASP A 131 -15.07 0.40 -6.90
C ASP A 131 -14.60 1.73 -6.30
N ASN A 132 -14.18 2.65 -7.18
CA ASN A 132 -13.71 3.98 -6.80
C ASN A 132 -14.76 4.83 -6.08
N HIS A 133 -16.01 4.73 -6.49
CA HIS A 133 -17.09 5.48 -5.86
C HIS A 133 -17.32 4.98 -4.44
N LEU A 134 -17.31 3.67 -4.24
CA LEU A 134 -17.45 3.07 -2.91
C LEU A 134 -16.29 3.47 -2.00
N LEU A 135 -15.04 3.41 -2.49
CA LEU A 135 -13.87 3.84 -1.74
C LEU A 135 -13.99 5.31 -1.31
N SER A 136 -14.31 6.20 -2.26
CA SER A 136 -14.44 7.65 -1.99
C SER A 136 -15.54 7.94 -0.97
N HIS A 137 -16.68 7.25 -1.08
CA HIS A 137 -17.79 7.39 -0.12
C HIS A 137 -17.41 6.86 1.27
N ALA A 138 -16.69 5.75 1.35
CA ALA A 138 -16.21 5.20 2.62
C ALA A 138 -15.23 6.17 3.30
N VAL A 139 -14.25 6.70 2.55
CA VAL A 139 -13.30 7.70 3.07
C VAL A 139 -14.03 8.96 3.55
N LYS A 140 -14.97 9.49 2.77
CA LYS A 140 -15.78 10.64 3.15
C LYS A 140 -16.57 10.38 4.44
N ALA A 141 -17.20 9.21 4.57
CA ALA A 141 -17.97 8.84 5.77
C ALA A 141 -17.08 8.83 7.03
N ILE A 142 -15.84 8.34 6.91
CA ILE A 142 -14.87 8.33 8.01
C ILE A 142 -14.46 9.75 8.39
N GLN A 143 -14.10 10.58 7.40
CA GLN A 143 -13.69 11.97 7.63
C GLN A 143 -14.79 12.82 8.28
N GLU A 144 -16.04 12.65 7.84
CA GLU A 144 -17.21 13.34 8.37
C GLU A 144 -17.77 12.69 9.64
N LYS A 145 -17.19 11.58 10.11
CA LYS A 145 -17.68 10.78 11.26
C LYS A 145 -19.17 10.43 11.13
N LYS A 146 -19.59 10.02 9.92
CA LYS A 146 -20.96 9.61 9.61
C LYS A 146 -21.08 8.10 9.63
N ARG A 147 -22.17 7.60 10.24
CA ARG A 147 -22.56 6.19 10.12
C ARG A 147 -22.93 5.88 8.68
N VAL A 148 -22.69 4.65 8.29
CA VAL A 148 -23.04 4.12 6.97
C VAL A 148 -23.98 2.93 7.10
N ALA A 149 -24.84 2.77 6.11
CA ALA A 149 -25.72 1.62 5.96
C ALA A 149 -25.46 0.97 4.58
N PHE A 150 -25.37 -0.35 4.55
CA PHE A 150 -25.12 -1.09 3.30
C PHE A 150 -25.65 -2.53 3.40
N LYS A 151 -25.76 -3.20 2.25
CA LYS A 151 -25.96 -4.65 2.19
C LYS A 151 -24.62 -5.34 2.04
N TYR A 152 -24.38 -6.37 2.84
CA TYR A 152 -23.18 -7.18 2.81
C TYR A 152 -23.48 -8.60 2.39
N ARG A 153 -22.77 -9.08 1.37
CA ARG A 153 -22.84 -10.47 0.90
C ARG A 153 -21.83 -11.32 1.67
N SER A 154 -22.30 -12.06 2.66
CA SER A 154 -21.52 -13.14 3.29
C SER A 154 -21.59 -14.41 2.43
N ASP A 155 -20.85 -15.45 2.83
CA ASP A 155 -20.82 -16.72 2.09
C ASP A 155 -22.18 -17.45 2.07
N HIS A 156 -23.05 -17.13 3.02
CA HIS A 156 -24.34 -17.81 3.18
C HIS A 156 -25.57 -16.91 3.03
N SER A 157 -25.41 -15.58 3.06
CA SER A 157 -26.55 -14.66 3.06
C SER A 157 -26.17 -13.23 2.67
N ILE A 158 -27.20 -12.46 2.27
CA ILE A 158 -27.09 -10.99 2.16
C ILE A 158 -27.85 -10.39 3.34
N HIS A 159 -27.19 -9.54 4.11
CA HIS A 159 -27.79 -8.89 5.26
C HIS A 159 -27.47 -7.39 5.32
N ALA A 160 -28.34 -6.64 5.97
CA ALA A 160 -28.15 -5.20 6.17
C ALA A 160 -27.16 -4.95 7.32
N VAL A 161 -26.27 -3.99 7.13
CA VAL A 161 -25.27 -3.58 8.11
C VAL A 161 -25.38 -2.09 8.35
N ASN A 162 -25.34 -1.68 9.63
CA ASN A 162 -25.15 -0.31 10.07
C ASN A 162 -23.81 -0.20 10.79
N LEU A 163 -22.90 0.60 10.24
CA LEU A 163 -21.51 0.66 10.70
C LEU A 163 -21.12 2.09 11.07
N GLU A 164 -20.36 2.23 12.15
CA GLU A 164 -19.54 3.41 12.43
C GLU A 164 -18.18 3.16 11.77
N PRO A 165 -17.90 3.73 10.59
CA PRO A 165 -16.69 3.41 9.85
C PRO A 165 -15.48 4.10 10.48
N TYR A 166 -14.41 3.36 10.70
CA TYR A 166 -13.19 3.85 11.36
C TYR A 166 -12.01 3.98 10.41
N LYS A 167 -11.80 3.01 9.52
CA LYS A 167 -10.66 2.99 8.60
C LYS A 167 -10.94 2.12 7.38
N VAL A 168 -10.35 2.50 6.25
CA VAL A 168 -10.20 1.62 5.08
C VAL A 168 -8.82 0.98 5.15
N VAL A 169 -8.75 -0.33 4.99
CA VAL A 169 -7.53 -1.13 5.15
C VAL A 169 -7.34 -2.04 3.96
N TYR A 170 -6.13 -2.06 3.39
CA TYR A 170 -5.74 -3.05 2.39
C TYR A 170 -4.96 -4.18 3.05
N PHE A 171 -5.39 -5.42 2.83
CA PHE A 171 -4.76 -6.59 3.43
C PHE A 171 -4.98 -7.83 2.58
N GLY A 172 -3.88 -8.57 2.29
CA GLY A 172 -3.94 -9.84 1.58
C GLY A 172 -4.65 -9.78 0.22
N GLY A 173 -4.46 -8.70 -0.54
CA GLY A 173 -5.08 -8.52 -1.86
C GLY A 173 -6.47 -7.87 -1.84
N PHE A 174 -7.05 -7.60 -0.66
CA PHE A 174 -8.42 -7.12 -0.51
C PHE A 174 -8.49 -5.79 0.24
N TRP A 175 -9.46 -4.97 -0.13
CA TRP A 175 -9.82 -3.77 0.59
C TRP A 175 -10.96 -4.03 1.58
N TYR A 176 -10.84 -3.50 2.79
CA TYR A 176 -11.81 -3.67 3.85
C TYR A 176 -12.21 -2.34 4.47
N LEU A 177 -13.48 -2.20 4.79
CA LEU A 177 -13.99 -1.17 5.67
C LEU A 177 -14.06 -1.72 7.10
N VAL A 178 -13.26 -1.14 7.99
CA VAL A 178 -13.23 -1.48 9.42
C VAL A 178 -14.08 -0.49 10.19
N GLY A 179 -14.90 -0.95 11.10
CA GLY A 179 -15.74 -0.10 11.93
C GLY A 179 -16.52 -0.87 12.99
N ASN A 180 -17.20 -0.14 13.85
CA ASN A 180 -18.08 -0.70 14.88
C ASN A 180 -19.46 -1.04 14.25
N ASP A 181 -19.80 -2.31 14.23
CA ASP A 181 -21.11 -2.77 13.82
C ASP A 181 -22.12 -2.42 14.93
N THR A 182 -23.05 -1.53 14.64
CA THR A 182 -23.95 -0.96 15.65
C THR A 182 -24.96 -1.97 16.20
N ALA A 183 -25.24 -3.05 15.47
CA ALA A 183 -26.18 -4.10 15.91
C ALA A 183 -25.55 -5.00 16.99
N VAL A 184 -24.29 -5.36 16.83
CA VAL A 184 -23.57 -6.27 17.75
C VAL A 184 -22.57 -5.56 18.66
N LYS A 185 -22.30 -4.27 18.41
CA LYS A 185 -21.39 -3.39 19.19
C LYS A 185 -19.96 -3.93 19.27
N ILE A 186 -19.47 -4.52 18.19
CA ILE A 186 -18.09 -4.99 18.06
C ILE A 186 -17.45 -4.43 16.79
N VAL A 187 -16.14 -4.22 16.83
CA VAL A 187 -15.38 -3.80 15.65
C VAL A 187 -15.31 -4.97 14.70
N LYS A 188 -15.80 -4.76 13.49
CA LYS A 188 -15.79 -5.72 12.38
C LYS A 188 -15.14 -5.13 11.14
N ARG A 189 -14.87 -5.98 10.20
CA ARG A 189 -14.41 -5.63 8.86
C ARG A 189 -15.40 -6.14 7.83
N TYR A 190 -15.47 -5.41 6.74
CA TYR A 190 -16.31 -5.73 5.61
C TYR A 190 -15.52 -5.54 4.34
N ALA A 191 -15.32 -6.60 3.54
CA ALA A 191 -14.64 -6.54 2.27
C ALA A 191 -15.42 -5.63 1.31
N LEU A 192 -14.76 -4.65 0.71
CA LEU A 192 -15.44 -3.63 -0.10
C LEU A 192 -16.12 -4.24 -1.35
N ASP A 193 -15.52 -5.27 -1.96
CA ASP A 193 -16.06 -6.00 -3.11
C ASP A 193 -17.36 -6.79 -2.79
N LYS A 194 -17.65 -7.00 -1.50
CA LYS A 194 -18.88 -7.67 -1.02
C LYS A 194 -19.95 -6.69 -0.54
N ILE A 195 -19.72 -5.37 -0.65
CA ILE A 195 -20.65 -4.31 -0.23
C ILE A 195 -21.50 -3.86 -1.42
N SER A 196 -22.80 -3.70 -1.18
CA SER A 196 -23.74 -3.10 -2.12
C SER A 196 -24.69 -2.13 -1.42
N GLU A 197 -25.34 -1.25 -2.19
CA GLU A 197 -26.30 -0.25 -1.68
C GLU A 197 -25.74 0.63 -0.54
N PHE A 198 -24.48 1.05 -0.67
CA PHE A 198 -23.78 1.86 0.33
C PHE A 198 -24.37 3.27 0.43
N LYS A 199 -24.73 3.69 1.64
CA LYS A 199 -25.36 4.99 1.90
C LYS A 199 -24.79 5.63 3.18
N LEU A 200 -24.46 6.91 3.12
CA LEU A 200 -24.18 7.71 4.30
C LEU A 200 -25.49 7.99 5.03
N THR A 201 -25.52 7.79 6.35
CA THR A 201 -26.69 8.13 7.16
C THR A 201 -26.59 9.56 7.71
N LYS A 202 -27.70 10.09 8.19
CA LYS A 202 -27.70 11.39 8.90
C LYS A 202 -27.05 11.33 10.28
N SER A 203 -26.92 10.13 10.84
CA SER A 203 -26.37 9.91 12.18
C SER A 203 -24.84 9.93 12.16
N GLY A 204 -24.26 10.62 13.13
CA GLY A 204 -22.81 10.62 13.36
C GLY A 204 -22.41 9.62 14.46
N PHE A 205 -21.08 9.50 14.68
CA PHE A 205 -20.47 8.78 15.81
C PHE A 205 -19.39 9.63 16.46
N LYS A 206 -19.05 9.35 17.73
CA LYS A 206 -18.26 10.29 18.54
C LYS A 206 -16.74 10.19 18.29
N ALA A 207 -16.19 9.01 18.27
CA ALA A 207 -14.74 8.83 18.22
C ALA A 207 -14.34 7.50 17.56
N ILE A 208 -13.18 7.52 16.90
CA ILE A 208 -12.46 6.32 16.48
C ILE A 208 -11.57 5.91 17.67
N PRO A 209 -11.49 4.62 18.03
CA PRO A 209 -10.63 4.16 19.11
C PRO A 209 -9.16 4.56 18.88
N ALA A 210 -8.53 5.17 19.89
CA ALA A 210 -7.15 5.66 19.78
C ALA A 210 -6.12 4.53 19.55
N ASN A 211 -6.44 3.31 19.99
CA ASN A 211 -5.59 2.13 19.83
C ASN A 211 -5.82 1.36 18.51
N LEU A 212 -6.69 1.86 17.62
CA LEU A 212 -7.06 1.15 16.38
C LEU A 212 -5.83 0.84 15.51
N ASP A 213 -4.92 1.80 15.34
CA ASP A 213 -3.72 1.60 14.53
C ASP A 213 -2.77 0.57 15.12
N SER A 214 -2.62 0.55 16.45
CA SER A 214 -1.83 -0.47 17.15
C SER A 214 -2.44 -1.87 17.00
N ILE A 215 -3.78 -1.97 17.05
CA ILE A 215 -4.50 -3.21 16.81
C ILE A 215 -4.31 -3.67 15.36
N LEU A 216 -4.41 -2.75 14.39
CA LEU A 216 -4.20 -3.05 12.96
C LEU A 216 -2.77 -3.52 12.67
N GLN A 217 -1.76 -2.90 13.27
CA GLN A 217 -0.35 -3.27 13.10
C GLN A 217 0.01 -4.60 13.77
N GLY A 218 -0.60 -4.89 14.93
CA GLY A 218 -0.38 -6.14 15.68
C GLY A 218 -1.15 -7.34 15.13
N SER A 219 -2.06 -7.13 14.17
CA SER A 219 -2.91 -8.19 13.63
C SER A 219 -2.39 -8.65 12.28
N SER A 220 -2.00 -9.92 12.18
CA SER A 220 -1.69 -10.58 10.90
C SER A 220 -2.93 -10.94 10.11
N THR A 221 -4.04 -10.88 10.77
CA THR A 221 -5.36 -11.05 10.17
C THR A 221 -6.23 -9.92 10.69
N ILE A 222 -7.13 -9.47 9.84
CA ILE A 222 -8.04 -8.36 10.10
C ILE A 222 -9.13 -8.75 11.12
N TRP A 223 -8.96 -9.84 11.84
CA TRP A 223 -9.90 -10.27 12.86
C TRP A 223 -9.49 -9.67 14.20
N PHE A 224 -10.26 -8.70 14.65
CA PHE A 224 -10.08 -8.07 15.95
C PHE A 224 -10.88 -8.85 16.98
N SER A 225 -10.21 -9.26 18.02
CA SER A 225 -10.87 -9.68 19.24
C SER A 225 -10.26 -8.87 20.38
N GLU A 226 -11.07 -8.12 21.09
CA GLU A 226 -10.71 -7.54 22.38
C GLU A 226 -10.58 -8.63 23.47
N THR A 227 -10.89 -9.89 23.08
CA THR A 227 -10.81 -11.04 23.95
C THR A 227 -9.36 -11.53 24.07
N LYS A 228 -9.10 -12.23 25.18
CA LYS A 228 -7.82 -12.83 25.57
C LYS A 228 -7.08 -13.44 24.39
N ALA A 229 -5.86 -12.97 24.12
CA ALA A 229 -5.01 -13.55 23.10
C ALA A 229 -4.80 -15.06 23.38
N LEU A 230 -5.08 -15.88 22.37
CA LEU A 230 -4.84 -17.32 22.41
C LEU A 230 -3.39 -17.59 22.00
N GLU A 231 -2.72 -18.44 22.77
CA GLU A 231 -1.36 -18.87 22.43
C GLU A 231 -1.39 -20.13 21.57
N VAL A 232 -0.55 -20.14 20.54
CA VAL A 232 -0.34 -21.29 19.67
C VAL A 232 1.15 -21.58 19.63
N VAL A 233 1.54 -22.80 19.97
CA VAL A 233 2.94 -23.26 19.95
C VAL A 233 3.07 -24.37 18.93
N VAL A 234 4.07 -24.21 18.07
CA VAL A 234 4.37 -25.18 17.01
C VAL A 234 5.83 -25.56 17.02
N GLN A 235 6.13 -26.75 16.53
CA GLN A 235 7.47 -27.15 16.15
C GLN A 235 7.61 -27.04 14.64
N VAL A 236 8.69 -26.42 14.18
CA VAL A 236 9.06 -26.28 12.77
C VAL A 236 10.27 -27.18 12.52
N ASP A 237 10.21 -28.04 11.50
CA ASP A 237 11.32 -28.92 11.15
C ASP A 237 12.56 -28.13 10.72
N ALA A 238 13.73 -28.74 10.91
CA ALA A 238 15.02 -28.14 10.57
C ALA A 238 15.11 -27.68 9.11
N GLU A 239 14.47 -28.40 8.17
CA GLU A 239 14.46 -28.07 6.75
C GLU A 239 13.81 -26.70 6.46
N CYS A 240 12.84 -26.30 7.27
CA CYS A 240 12.09 -25.05 7.11
C CYS A 240 12.51 -23.97 8.12
N ALA A 241 13.36 -24.32 9.10
CA ALA A 241 13.76 -23.42 10.19
C ALA A 241 14.32 -22.08 9.70
N ASP A 242 15.17 -22.11 8.66
CA ASP A 242 15.78 -20.89 8.10
C ASP A 242 14.74 -19.89 7.57
N TYR A 243 13.67 -20.34 6.96
CA TYR A 243 12.57 -19.44 6.51
C TYR A 243 11.93 -18.70 7.68
N PHE A 244 11.70 -19.38 8.80
CA PHE A 244 11.09 -18.77 10.00
C PHE A 244 12.06 -17.85 10.75
N LYS A 245 13.38 -18.08 10.65
CA LYS A 245 14.40 -17.19 11.20
C LYS A 245 14.53 -15.90 10.37
N ARG A 246 14.53 -16.02 9.04
CA ARG A 246 14.73 -14.90 8.13
C ARG A 246 13.54 -13.97 8.04
N ARG A 247 12.31 -14.49 8.26
CA ARG A 247 11.08 -13.72 8.13
C ARG A 247 10.05 -14.18 9.14
N LYS A 248 9.35 -13.21 9.75
CA LYS A 248 8.14 -13.53 10.51
C LYS A 248 7.04 -13.99 9.56
N MET A 249 6.62 -15.25 9.66
CA MET A 249 5.50 -15.80 8.87
C MET A 249 4.15 -15.28 9.38
N PHE A 250 4.15 -14.80 10.62
CA PHE A 250 2.99 -14.24 11.29
C PHE A 250 3.47 -13.11 12.23
N PRO A 251 2.81 -11.93 12.33
CA PRO A 251 3.32 -10.77 13.06
C PRO A 251 3.69 -11.04 14.52
N THR A 252 2.95 -11.90 15.19
CA THR A 252 3.19 -12.25 16.60
C THR A 252 4.14 -13.44 16.77
N GLN A 253 4.85 -13.83 15.72
CA GLN A 253 5.83 -14.93 15.76
C GLN A 253 6.96 -14.60 16.73
N GLU A 254 7.20 -15.53 17.66
CA GLU A 254 8.34 -15.53 18.57
C GLU A 254 9.00 -16.92 18.54
N ILE A 255 10.29 -16.98 18.24
CA ILE A 255 11.06 -18.23 18.32
C ILE A 255 11.43 -18.40 19.79
N ILE A 256 10.89 -19.46 20.43
CA ILE A 256 11.12 -19.76 21.85
C ILE A 256 12.44 -20.51 22.02
N GLU A 257 12.69 -21.49 21.14
CA GLU A 257 13.84 -22.39 21.26
C GLU A 257 14.31 -22.86 19.90
N GLU A 258 15.61 -22.98 19.74
CA GLU A 258 16.25 -23.71 18.65
C GLU A 258 16.84 -25.00 19.21
N LYS A 259 16.35 -26.12 18.74
CA LYS A 259 16.78 -27.44 19.21
C LYS A 259 18.12 -27.85 18.58
N PRO A 260 18.85 -28.81 19.22
CA PRO A 260 20.12 -29.30 18.69
C PRO A 260 20.02 -29.94 17.29
N ASP A 261 18.86 -30.45 16.90
CA ASP A 261 18.58 -31.00 15.58
C ASP A 261 18.27 -29.92 14.52
N GLY A 262 18.32 -28.65 14.89
CA GLY A 262 18.01 -27.50 14.04
C GLY A 262 16.53 -27.18 13.92
N SER A 263 15.64 -27.97 14.53
CA SER A 263 14.20 -27.63 14.56
C SER A 263 13.93 -26.47 15.52
N LEU A 264 12.81 -25.73 15.31
CA LEU A 264 12.43 -24.59 16.11
C LEU A 264 11.16 -24.86 16.89
N ILE A 265 11.08 -24.31 18.10
CA ILE A 265 9.81 -24.08 18.80
C ILE A 265 9.41 -22.64 18.62
N VAL A 266 8.23 -22.43 18.06
CA VAL A 266 7.73 -21.10 17.72
C VAL A 266 6.38 -20.87 18.37
N SER A 267 6.19 -19.72 19.02
CA SER A 267 4.90 -19.32 19.56
C SER A 267 4.28 -18.20 18.75
N TYR A 268 2.95 -18.16 18.80
CA TYR A 268 2.11 -17.14 18.20
C TYR A 268 1.02 -16.73 19.19
N ARG A 269 0.69 -15.44 19.19
CA ARG A 269 -0.49 -14.91 19.89
C ARG A 269 -1.54 -14.52 18.87
N VAL A 270 -2.74 -15.13 18.95
CA VAL A 270 -3.81 -14.95 17.97
C VAL A 270 -5.12 -14.60 18.67
N GLY A 271 -6.00 -13.86 18.01
CA GLY A 271 -7.33 -13.57 18.54
C GLY A 271 -8.27 -14.77 18.48
N TYR A 272 -8.07 -15.68 17.50
CA TYR A 272 -8.82 -16.93 17.30
C TYR A 272 -8.01 -17.82 16.34
N TYR A 273 -8.27 -19.13 16.37
CA TYR A 273 -7.40 -20.11 15.70
C TYR A 273 -7.47 -20.07 14.17
N GLU A 274 -8.61 -19.75 13.57
CA GLU A 274 -8.75 -19.62 12.12
C GLU A 274 -7.80 -18.57 11.53
N ALA A 275 -7.41 -17.58 12.33
CA ALA A 275 -6.47 -16.54 11.91
C ALA A 275 -5.12 -17.11 11.45
N ILE A 276 -4.65 -18.16 12.08
CA ILE A 276 -3.33 -18.76 11.80
C ILE A 276 -3.41 -20.06 10.98
N LYS A 277 -4.59 -20.71 10.93
CA LYS A 277 -4.76 -22.04 10.28
C LYS A 277 -4.25 -22.07 8.84
N ASN A 278 -4.58 -21.05 8.03
CA ASN A 278 -4.16 -21.03 6.61
C ASN A 278 -2.63 -20.92 6.47
N MET A 279 -2.00 -20.12 7.32
CA MET A 279 -0.54 -20.04 7.35
C MET A 279 0.07 -21.40 7.76
N LEU A 280 -0.44 -22.04 8.82
CA LEU A 280 0.06 -23.34 9.25
C LEU A 280 -0.17 -24.43 8.19
N LYS A 281 -1.31 -24.40 7.49
CA LYS A 281 -1.60 -25.35 6.39
C LYS A 281 -0.60 -25.25 5.25
N SER A 282 -0.11 -24.06 4.92
CA SER A 282 0.87 -23.86 3.85
C SER A 282 2.25 -24.46 4.15
N TRP A 283 2.48 -24.86 5.41
CA TRP A 283 3.74 -25.46 5.86
C TRP A 283 3.63 -26.95 6.20
N ILE A 284 2.50 -27.61 5.89
CA ILE A 284 2.37 -29.06 6.00
C ILE A 284 3.30 -29.73 4.98
N PRO A 285 4.08 -30.77 5.34
CA PRO A 285 4.09 -31.49 6.63
C PRO A 285 5.08 -30.93 7.66
N HIS A 286 5.80 -29.86 7.40
CA HIS A 286 6.98 -29.40 8.16
C HIS A 286 6.66 -28.65 9.46
N VAL A 287 5.38 -28.44 9.76
CA VAL A 287 4.97 -27.76 11.00
C VAL A 287 4.05 -28.67 11.79
N THR A 288 4.44 -28.94 13.05
CA THR A 288 3.65 -29.74 14.00
C THR A 288 3.09 -28.82 15.09
N ILE A 289 1.77 -28.83 15.30
CA ILE A 289 1.12 -28.08 16.37
C ILE A 289 1.36 -28.83 17.69
N LEU A 290 2.00 -28.15 18.65
CA LEU A 290 2.20 -28.66 20.00
C LEU A 290 1.01 -28.29 20.89
N GLU A 291 0.65 -27.02 20.90
CA GLU A 291 -0.45 -26.44 21.66
C GLU A 291 -1.23 -25.40 20.81
N PRO A 292 -2.54 -25.25 20.97
CA PRO A 292 -3.42 -26.05 21.83
C PRO A 292 -3.93 -27.33 21.12
N LYS A 293 -4.34 -28.30 21.89
CA LYS A 293 -4.86 -29.59 21.39
C LYS A 293 -6.09 -29.42 20.48
N GLU A 294 -6.92 -28.42 20.73
CA GLU A 294 -8.13 -28.12 19.95
C GLU A 294 -7.76 -27.72 18.50
N LEU A 295 -6.79 -26.81 18.32
CA LEU A 295 -6.31 -26.42 17.00
C LEU A 295 -5.68 -27.61 16.27
N LYS A 296 -4.84 -28.40 16.97
CA LYS A 296 -4.25 -29.63 16.42
C LYS A 296 -5.32 -30.58 15.89
N ARG A 297 -6.37 -30.83 16.68
CA ARG A 297 -7.49 -31.73 16.31
C ARG A 297 -8.21 -31.17 15.08
N SER A 298 -8.56 -29.90 15.08
CA SER A 298 -9.24 -29.25 13.95
C SER A 298 -8.42 -29.32 12.65
N MET A 299 -7.10 -29.13 12.71
CA MET A 299 -6.22 -29.26 11.55
C MET A 299 -6.13 -30.70 11.03
N ILE A 300 -6.12 -31.68 11.94
CA ILE A 300 -6.14 -33.12 11.55
C ILE A 300 -7.46 -33.45 10.85
N GLU A 301 -8.59 -32.94 11.32
CA GLU A 301 -9.90 -33.17 10.69
C GLU A 301 -9.96 -32.55 9.29
N ASP A 302 -9.45 -31.31 9.13
CA ASP A 302 -9.35 -30.68 7.82
C ASP A 302 -8.49 -31.52 6.84
N ALA A 303 -7.34 -32.02 7.31
CA ALA A 303 -6.44 -32.84 6.51
C ALA A 303 -7.09 -34.20 6.10
N LYS A 304 -7.80 -34.85 7.01
CA LYS A 304 -8.57 -36.07 6.71
C LYS A 304 -9.65 -35.82 5.66
N THR A 305 -10.39 -34.71 5.81
CA THR A 305 -11.42 -34.35 4.84
C THR A 305 -10.81 -34.11 3.46
N TRP A 306 -9.66 -33.43 3.40
CA TRP A 306 -8.93 -33.19 2.16
C TRP A 306 -8.47 -34.50 1.51
N ILE A 307 -7.90 -35.45 2.29
CA ILE A 307 -7.48 -36.78 1.80
C ILE A 307 -8.68 -37.52 1.21
N LEU A 308 -9.80 -37.60 1.93
CA LEU A 308 -11.01 -38.28 1.47
C LEU A 308 -11.56 -37.71 0.15
N MET A 309 -11.41 -36.44 -0.09
CA MET A 309 -11.83 -35.79 -1.36
C MET A 309 -10.93 -36.17 -2.55
N HIS A 310 -9.71 -36.65 -2.30
CA HIS A 310 -8.73 -36.98 -3.35
C HIS A 310 -8.54 -38.50 -3.54
N GLU A 311 -9.07 -39.33 -2.64
CA GLU A 311 -9.06 -40.77 -2.75
C GLU A 311 -10.29 -41.32 -3.48
N ASN A 312 -11.32 -40.48 -3.78
CA ASN A 312 -12.49 -40.79 -4.59
C ASN A 312 -12.36 -40.18 -6.00
#